data_5833af47442e3e8fef3b8f8bb99b1f7d
#
_entry.id   5833af47442e3e8fef3b8f8bb99b1f7d
#
_cell.length_a   1.000
_cell.length_b   1.000
_cell.length_c   1.000
_cell.angle_alpha   90.00
_cell.angle_beta   90.00
_cell.angle_gamma   90.00
#
_symmetry.space_group_name_H-M   'P 1'
#
loop_
_entity.id
_entity.type
_entity.pdbx_description
1 polymer ?
#
loop_
_entity_poly.entity_id
_entity_poly.type
_entity_poly.pdbx_seq_one_letter_code
_entity_poly.pdbx_strand_id
1 'polypeptide(L)'
;MITPLFKRRTRNNRSIFPLGRIIRYKDYMLLAFTHFDNNQAHLTQKDYENCLRVMWAEISRTYANKPIFIPLLGSGITRFDGTPHKSNFDLLRCMLCTLRTSGVNINQTITILLTEEAMQSINIYEIKGVK
;
A
#
# COMPACT_ATOMS: atom_id res chain seq x y z
N MET A 1 -19.19 2.74 -10.10
CA MET A 1 -19.01 1.45 -10.77
C MET A 1 -17.59 0.96 -10.59
N ILE A 2 -17.42 -0.30 -10.29
CA ILE A 2 -16.11 -0.90 -10.12
C ILE A 2 -15.67 -1.50 -11.46
N THR A 3 -14.53 -1.04 -11.96
CA THR A 3 -13.97 -1.57 -13.21
C THR A 3 -12.58 -2.12 -12.93
N PRO A 4 -12.42 -3.45 -12.85
CA PRO A 4 -11.10 -4.02 -12.62
C PRO A 4 -10.22 -3.83 -13.86
N LEU A 5 -9.00 -3.35 -13.62
CA LEU A 5 -8.02 -3.16 -14.69
C LEU A 5 -7.44 -4.50 -15.15
N PHE A 6 -7.33 -5.43 -14.23
CA PHE A 6 -6.79 -6.75 -14.52
C PHE A 6 -7.24 -7.73 -13.45
N LYS A 7 -7.69 -8.93 -13.88
CA LYS A 7 -8.06 -10.00 -12.95
C LYS A 7 -7.91 -11.36 -13.61
N ARG A 8 -7.75 -12.38 -12.79
CA ARG A 8 -7.80 -13.78 -13.22
C ARG A 8 -8.71 -14.56 -12.29
N ARG A 9 -9.23 -15.69 -12.76
CA ARG A 9 -10.12 -16.52 -11.96
C ARG A 9 -9.38 -17.65 -11.27
N THR A 10 -9.84 -17.99 -10.07
CA THR A 10 -9.37 -19.15 -9.32
C THR A 10 -10.27 -20.35 -9.57
N ARG A 11 -9.88 -21.49 -8.97
CA ARG A 11 -10.65 -22.71 -8.97
C ARG A 11 -12.09 -22.52 -8.48
N ASN A 12 -12.31 -21.63 -7.52
CA ASN A 12 -13.62 -21.36 -6.89
C ASN A 12 -14.39 -20.23 -7.56
N ASN A 13 -14.07 -19.93 -8.80
CA ASN A 13 -14.72 -18.85 -9.56
C ASN A 13 -14.56 -17.48 -8.93
N ARG A 14 -13.58 -17.30 -8.07
CA ARG A 14 -13.25 -15.99 -7.48
C ARG A 14 -12.27 -15.24 -8.37
N SER A 15 -12.40 -13.93 -8.36
CA SER A 15 -11.46 -13.07 -9.07
C SER A 15 -10.28 -12.74 -8.15
N ILE A 16 -9.06 -12.80 -8.71
CA ILE A 16 -7.83 -12.42 -8.03
C ILE A 16 -7.21 -11.26 -8.78
N PHE A 17 -6.81 -10.23 -8.03
CA PHE A 17 -6.10 -9.08 -8.60
C PHE A 17 -4.63 -9.17 -8.25
N PRO A 18 -3.71 -8.82 -9.17
CA PRO A 18 -2.29 -8.70 -8.83
C PRO A 18 -2.08 -7.69 -7.71
N LEU A 19 -1.08 -7.93 -6.86
CA LEU A 19 -0.78 -7.03 -5.76
C LEU A 19 -0.44 -5.62 -6.28
N GLY A 20 -0.96 -4.62 -5.59
CA GLY A 20 -0.76 -3.22 -5.93
C GLY A 20 -1.79 -2.67 -6.91
N ARG A 21 -2.64 -3.51 -7.48
CA ARG A 21 -3.70 -3.06 -8.37
C ARG A 21 -4.80 -2.37 -7.59
N ILE A 22 -5.40 -1.36 -8.21
CA ILE A 22 -6.43 -0.55 -7.59
C ILE A 22 -7.71 -0.61 -8.41
N ILE A 23 -8.82 -0.80 -7.70
CA ILE A 23 -10.15 -0.66 -8.27
C ILE A 23 -10.76 0.59 -7.65
N ARG A 24 -11.18 1.52 -8.50
CA ARG A 24 -11.81 2.74 -8.00
C ARG A 24 -13.31 2.56 -7.92
N TYR A 25 -13.88 2.95 -6.77
CA TYR A 25 -15.31 2.98 -6.56
C TYR A 25 -15.69 4.30 -5.90
N LYS A 26 -16.36 5.18 -6.64
CA LYS A 26 -16.69 6.54 -6.19
C LYS A 26 -15.40 7.27 -5.74
N ASP A 27 -15.35 7.71 -4.48
CA ASP A 27 -14.18 8.38 -3.94
C ASP A 27 -13.22 7.44 -3.21
N TYR A 28 -13.46 6.13 -3.32
CA TYR A 28 -12.62 5.11 -2.68
C TYR A 28 -11.76 4.40 -3.71
N MET A 29 -10.58 4.01 -3.27
CA MET A 29 -9.69 3.14 -4.03
C MET A 29 -9.48 1.86 -3.25
N LEU A 30 -9.82 0.73 -3.86
CA LEU A 30 -9.67 -0.58 -3.24
C LEU A 30 -8.37 -1.20 -3.74
N LEU A 31 -7.47 -1.49 -2.80
CA LEU A 31 -6.13 -1.97 -3.10
C LEU A 31 -6.01 -3.47 -2.86
N ALA A 32 -5.51 -4.19 -3.87
CA ALA A 32 -5.11 -5.59 -3.69
C ALA A 32 -3.73 -5.60 -3.05
N PHE A 33 -3.66 -5.91 -1.74
CA PHE A 33 -2.46 -5.68 -0.96
C PHE A 33 -1.74 -6.93 -0.50
N THR A 34 -2.47 -7.96 -0.04
CA THR A 34 -1.84 -9.12 0.57
C THR A 34 -2.37 -10.43 0.00
N HIS A 35 -1.58 -11.49 0.18
CA HIS A 35 -2.03 -12.85 -0.04
C HIS A 35 -2.70 -13.38 1.23
N PHE A 36 -3.83 -14.06 1.07
CA PHE A 36 -4.47 -14.75 2.18
C PHE A 36 -4.19 -16.23 2.11
N ASP A 37 -3.68 -16.78 3.22
CA ASP A 37 -3.42 -18.20 3.37
C ASP A 37 -3.75 -18.59 4.81
N ASN A 38 -4.53 -19.66 4.99
CA ASN A 38 -4.96 -20.12 6.31
C ASN A 38 -5.57 -19.01 7.16
N ASN A 39 -6.40 -18.16 6.54
CA ASN A 39 -7.06 -17.02 7.17
C ASN A 39 -6.10 -15.94 7.69
N GLN A 40 -4.88 -15.90 7.19
CA GLN A 40 -3.89 -14.88 7.54
C GLN A 40 -3.44 -14.12 6.31
N ALA A 41 -3.22 -12.83 6.47
CA ALA A 41 -2.65 -12.00 5.42
C ALA A 41 -1.13 -12.10 5.48
N HIS A 42 -0.52 -12.55 4.38
CA HIS A 42 0.93 -12.75 4.27
C HIS A 42 1.54 -11.90 3.18
N LEU A 43 2.78 -11.48 3.40
CA LEU A 43 3.49 -10.67 2.43
C LEU A 43 5.00 -10.81 2.67
N THR A 44 5.79 -10.96 1.61
CA THR A 44 7.24 -10.85 1.73
C THR A 44 7.68 -9.40 1.63
N GLN A 45 8.90 -9.08 2.09
CA GLN A 45 9.45 -7.73 1.95
C GLN A 45 9.48 -7.29 0.47
N LYS A 46 9.90 -8.20 -0.40
CA LYS A 46 9.98 -7.91 -1.83
C LYS A 46 8.59 -7.63 -2.41
N ASP A 47 7.61 -8.44 -2.05
CA ASP A 47 6.24 -8.25 -2.53
C ASP A 47 5.64 -6.97 -1.99
N TYR A 48 5.97 -6.60 -0.76
CA TYR A 48 5.53 -5.34 -0.17
C TYR A 48 6.04 -4.15 -0.98
N GLU A 49 7.33 -4.12 -1.27
CA GLU A 49 7.92 -3.05 -2.06
C GLU A 49 7.35 -2.99 -3.48
N ASN A 50 7.21 -4.15 -4.12
CA ASN A 50 6.64 -4.21 -5.45
C ASN A 50 5.17 -3.78 -5.46
N CYS A 51 4.41 -4.18 -4.45
CA CYS A 51 3.04 -3.76 -4.28
C CYS A 51 2.93 -2.24 -4.17
N LEU A 52 3.79 -1.63 -3.36
CA LEU A 52 3.80 -0.18 -3.21
C LEU A 52 4.12 0.53 -4.52
N ARG A 53 5.09 0.03 -5.29
CA ARG A 53 5.45 0.63 -6.57
C ARG A 53 4.29 0.55 -7.57
N VAL A 54 3.63 -0.60 -7.66
CA VAL A 54 2.45 -0.76 -8.51
C VAL A 54 1.33 0.17 -8.02
N MET A 55 1.12 0.24 -6.71
CA MET A 55 0.11 1.10 -6.10
C MET A 55 0.34 2.57 -6.45
N TRP A 56 1.56 3.07 -6.30
CA TRP A 56 1.84 4.47 -6.61
C TRP A 56 1.58 4.78 -8.08
N ALA A 57 1.95 3.88 -8.98
CA ALA A 57 1.66 4.04 -10.39
C ALA A 57 0.15 4.05 -10.67
N GLU A 58 -0.60 3.17 -10.01
CA GLU A 58 -2.07 3.14 -10.16
C GLU A 58 -2.72 4.40 -9.59
N ILE A 59 -2.26 4.86 -8.43
CA ILE A 59 -2.78 6.10 -7.83
C ILE A 59 -2.55 7.28 -8.76
N SER A 60 -1.38 7.36 -9.39
CA SER A 60 -1.08 8.48 -10.29
C SER A 60 -2.03 8.55 -11.48
N ARG A 61 -2.65 7.42 -11.84
CA ARG A 61 -3.62 7.37 -12.94
C ARG A 61 -5.06 7.54 -12.48
N THR A 62 -5.35 7.31 -11.21
CA THR A 62 -6.74 7.20 -10.74
C THR A 62 -7.15 8.23 -9.69
N TYR A 63 -6.23 9.08 -9.21
CA TYR A 63 -6.57 10.00 -8.12
C TYR A 63 -7.46 11.18 -8.55
N ALA A 64 -7.66 11.40 -9.83
CA ALA A 64 -8.59 12.38 -10.39
C ALA A 64 -8.37 13.81 -9.84
N ASN A 65 -7.12 14.21 -9.64
CA ASN A 65 -6.72 15.51 -9.11
C ASN A 65 -7.28 15.83 -7.71
N LYS A 66 -7.61 14.80 -6.94
CA LYS A 66 -8.11 14.97 -5.57
C LYS A 66 -7.01 14.63 -4.56
N PRO A 67 -7.03 15.26 -3.37
CA PRO A 67 -6.12 14.86 -2.30
C PRO A 67 -6.28 13.38 -1.95
N ILE A 68 -5.18 12.75 -1.58
CA ILE A 68 -5.12 11.31 -1.35
C ILE A 68 -4.91 11.04 0.13
N PHE A 69 -5.72 10.16 0.70
CA PHE A 69 -5.60 9.71 2.08
C PHE A 69 -5.37 8.22 2.07
N ILE A 70 -4.30 7.77 2.72
CA ILE A 70 -3.89 6.38 2.71
C ILE A 70 -3.42 5.98 4.11
N PRO A 71 -3.86 4.82 4.62
CA PRO A 71 -3.37 4.35 5.92
C PRO A 71 -1.93 3.84 5.83
N LEU A 72 -1.32 3.61 6.99
CA LEU A 72 -0.01 2.97 7.06
C LEU A 72 -0.18 1.51 6.67
N LEU A 73 0.20 1.18 5.43
CA LEU A 73 -0.03 -0.15 4.87
C LEU A 73 0.91 -1.17 5.52
N GLY A 74 0.34 -2.31 5.87
CA GLY A 74 1.09 -3.40 6.49
C GLY A 74 1.06 -3.41 8.01
N SER A 75 0.54 -2.36 8.64
CA SER A 75 0.32 -2.38 10.08
C SER A 75 -0.90 -3.25 10.40
N GLY A 76 -0.98 -3.76 11.62
CA GLY A 76 -2.11 -4.57 12.04
C GLY A 76 -1.90 -6.06 11.78
N ILE A 77 -2.77 -6.68 11.01
CA ILE A 77 -2.81 -8.14 10.89
C ILE A 77 -1.94 -8.74 9.78
N THR A 78 -1.27 -7.92 8.99
CA THR A 78 -0.41 -8.43 7.92
C THR A 78 0.86 -9.03 8.53
N ARG A 79 1.20 -10.25 8.10
CA ARG A 79 2.42 -10.92 8.51
C ARG A 79 3.45 -10.86 7.40
N PHE A 80 4.68 -10.51 7.76
CA PHE A 80 5.78 -10.45 6.81
C PHE A 80 6.61 -11.73 6.89
N ASP A 81 6.58 -12.50 5.81
CA ASP A 81 7.31 -13.76 5.72
C ASP A 81 8.81 -13.49 5.70
N GLY A 82 9.56 -14.28 6.46
CA GLY A 82 11.01 -14.13 6.57
C GLY A 82 11.45 -13.00 7.51
N THR A 83 10.54 -12.12 7.92
CA THR A 83 10.81 -11.06 8.88
C THR A 83 9.70 -11.10 9.93
N PRO A 84 9.98 -11.64 11.11
CA PRO A 84 8.92 -11.87 12.10
C PRO A 84 8.28 -10.59 12.61
N HIS A 85 8.97 -9.46 12.47
CA HIS A 85 8.45 -8.19 12.99
C HIS A 85 8.93 -7.05 12.13
N LYS A 86 7.99 -6.21 11.71
CA LYS A 86 8.32 -5.02 10.94
C LYS A 86 7.76 -3.80 11.67
N SER A 87 8.63 -2.85 11.98
CA SER A 87 8.22 -1.67 12.74
C SER A 87 7.39 -0.72 11.88
N ASN A 88 6.59 0.10 12.55
CA ASN A 88 5.82 1.14 11.87
C ASN A 88 6.73 2.11 11.12
N PHE A 89 7.90 2.39 11.67
CA PHE A 89 8.90 3.23 10.99
C PHE A 89 9.35 2.59 9.67
N ASP A 90 9.64 1.28 9.68
CA ASP A 90 10.05 0.57 8.46
C ASP A 90 8.97 0.60 7.40
N LEU A 91 7.71 0.41 7.80
CA LEU A 91 6.57 0.46 6.88
C LEU A 91 6.44 1.84 6.25
N LEU A 92 6.51 2.88 7.07
CA LEU A 92 6.40 4.26 6.58
C LEU A 92 7.57 4.60 5.66
N ARG A 93 8.78 4.19 6.05
CA ARG A 93 9.96 4.42 5.23
C ARG A 93 9.84 3.76 3.86
N CYS A 94 9.33 2.54 3.81
CA CYS A 94 9.10 1.85 2.54
C CYS A 94 8.09 2.60 1.67
N MET A 95 7.01 3.09 2.26
CA MET A 95 6.01 3.86 1.51
C MET A 95 6.63 5.14 0.93
N LEU A 96 7.38 5.87 1.73
CA LEU A 96 8.00 7.12 1.28
C LEU A 96 9.09 6.88 0.25
N CYS A 97 9.94 5.88 0.47
CA CYS A 97 11.04 5.58 -0.47
C CYS A 97 10.52 5.09 -1.81
N THR A 98 9.52 4.22 -1.81
CA THR A 98 8.94 3.73 -3.07
C THR A 98 8.22 4.83 -3.82
N LEU A 99 7.54 5.73 -3.13
CA LEU A 99 6.92 6.89 -3.77
C LEU A 99 7.98 7.79 -4.41
N ARG A 100 9.02 8.11 -3.67
CA ARG A 100 10.11 8.98 -4.13
C ARG A 100 10.80 8.41 -5.36
N THR A 101 11.02 7.10 -5.39
CA THR A 101 11.75 6.45 -6.48
C THR A 101 10.86 5.97 -7.61
N SER A 102 9.54 6.11 -7.48
CA SER A 102 8.59 5.62 -8.49
C SER A 102 8.57 6.42 -9.78
N GLY A 103 9.00 7.68 -9.71
CA GLY A 103 8.94 8.59 -10.85
C GLY A 103 7.53 9.12 -11.16
N VAL A 104 6.54 8.81 -10.33
CA VAL A 104 5.17 9.31 -10.56
C VAL A 104 5.08 10.80 -10.23
N ASN A 105 4.19 11.49 -10.94
CA ASN A 105 3.93 12.91 -10.73
C ASN A 105 2.50 13.07 -10.22
N ILE A 106 2.38 13.34 -8.92
CA ILE A 106 1.09 13.54 -8.28
C ILE A 106 1.04 14.98 -7.77
N ASN A 107 0.08 15.76 -8.26
CA ASN A 107 -0.01 17.19 -7.99
C ASN A 107 -0.82 17.53 -6.73
N GLN A 108 -1.31 16.54 -6.02
CA GLN A 108 -2.10 16.74 -4.81
C GLN A 108 -1.37 16.20 -3.59
N THR A 109 -1.80 16.68 -2.43
CA THR A 109 -1.23 16.23 -1.16
C THR A 109 -1.59 14.78 -0.91
N ILE A 110 -0.58 14.00 -0.51
CA ILE A 110 -0.76 12.63 -0.05
C ILE A 110 -0.65 12.65 1.47
N THR A 111 -1.70 12.23 2.15
CA THR A 111 -1.74 12.17 3.61
C THR A 111 -1.73 10.71 4.04
N ILE A 112 -0.70 10.33 4.79
CA ILE A 112 -0.62 8.99 5.37
C ILE A 112 -1.21 9.06 6.77
N LEU A 113 -2.26 8.28 7.01
CA LEU A 113 -2.99 8.27 8.26
C LEU A 113 -2.32 7.31 9.22
N LEU A 114 -1.97 7.80 10.41
CA LEU A 114 -1.33 7.01 11.44
C LEU A 114 -2.22 6.96 12.67
N THR A 115 -2.26 5.80 13.33
CA THR A 115 -2.87 5.72 14.65
C THR A 115 -1.99 6.45 15.66
N GLU A 116 -2.55 6.79 16.81
CA GLU A 116 -1.78 7.43 17.87
C GLU A 116 -0.61 6.56 18.30
N GLU A 117 -0.83 5.25 18.41
CA GLU A 117 0.22 4.29 18.76
C GLU A 117 1.35 4.29 17.72
N ALA A 118 1.00 4.32 16.44
CA ALA A 118 1.99 4.37 15.38
C ALA A 118 2.78 5.66 15.42
N MET A 119 2.12 6.78 15.69
CA MET A 119 2.79 8.07 15.83
C MET A 119 3.84 8.06 16.94
N GLN A 120 3.52 7.45 18.07
CA GLN A 120 4.44 7.39 19.21
C GLN A 120 5.66 6.51 18.94
N SER A 121 5.51 5.52 18.06
CA SER A 121 6.60 4.59 17.74
C SER A 121 7.51 5.10 16.62
N ILE A 122 7.18 6.22 15.98
CA ILE A 122 7.93 6.73 14.84
C ILE A 122 8.68 8.00 15.26
N ASN A 123 9.98 8.03 14.97
CA ASN A 123 10.80 9.22 15.19
C ASN A 123 10.75 10.10 13.94
N ILE A 124 10.09 11.24 14.07
CA ILE A 124 9.89 12.19 12.96
C ILE A 124 11.24 12.70 12.42
N TYR A 125 12.24 12.83 13.28
CA TYR A 125 13.55 13.32 12.84
C TYR A 125 14.25 12.34 11.92
N GLU A 126 14.03 11.04 12.11
CA GLU A 126 14.59 10.02 11.21
C GLU A 126 13.90 10.04 9.84
N ILE A 127 12.62 10.42 9.81
CA ILE A 127 11.86 10.50 8.55
C ILE A 127 12.42 11.60 7.64
N LYS A 128 12.90 12.70 8.20
CA LYS A 128 13.44 13.80 7.40
C LYS A 128 14.62 13.37 6.53
N GLY A 129 15.37 12.35 6.94
CA GLY A 129 16.45 11.80 6.14
C GLY A 129 16.00 10.95 4.97
N VAL A 130 14.72 10.62 4.90
CA VAL A 130 14.15 9.75 3.86
C VAL A 130 13.61 10.56 2.67
N LYS A 131 13.34 11.82 2.87
CA LYS A 131 12.81 12.68 1.80
C LYS A 131 13.82 12.96 0.71
#